data_af3cdad6d3e80459658993dc59e13866
#
_entry.id   af3cdad6d3e80459658993dc59e13866
#
_cell.length_a   1.000
_cell.length_b   1.000
_cell.length_c   1.000
_cell.angle_alpha   90.00
_cell.angle_beta   90.00
_cell.angle_gamma   90.00
#
_symmetry.space_group_name_H-M   'P 1'
#
loop_
_entity.id
_entity.type
_entity.pdbx_description
1 polymer ?
#
loop_
_entity_poly.entity_id
_entity_poly.type
_entity_poly.pdbx_seq_one_letter_code
_entity_poly.pdbx_strand_id
1 'polypeptide(L)'
;MVGLQDRQAKAAVRRFQAPVVDQRFLAEDENALPGPACSVQSALLNLVNLLACPRCGGDLEISPDVTECTWCGSGFLSRSGIPQLFFPHDVLFGPRDVTHKVKEFYEANPFPKYLDDDSPDSLRERSLASPSARHLDTQLSPHARILDAGCGTGQLANFLALQKGRQVIGADLSINSLYHAKHFKDRCAIHNAGFLQMNLFRPPFRKAIFDVVIANRVLHHTRDPQHGFRQLASLLKPDGLFVLSLYNPLGRAGNNMRRLLYQLSKDRLAFLRWRNETQRGRFIQRYKQPYESRHFLAEIAENWFTANDFEFVYCSPTIGSQGLSGGEDLRYGRWPGDRSMRFQTELGMLLRGLVNDGEFVMIGRKKAQLKQLDAPDFAYATSA
;
A
#
# COMPACT_ATOMS: atom_id res chain seq x y z
N MET A 1 -35.71 4.72 -8.56
CA MET A 1 -34.28 4.87 -8.91
C MET A 1 -33.33 3.96 -8.12
N VAL A 2 -33.68 3.51 -6.92
CA VAL A 2 -32.84 2.61 -6.10
C VAL A 2 -32.62 1.22 -6.74
N GLY A 3 -33.62 0.69 -7.45
CA GLY A 3 -33.54 -0.67 -8.04
C GLY A 3 -32.65 -0.83 -9.26
N LEU A 4 -32.32 0.25 -9.99
CA LEU A 4 -31.43 0.21 -11.16
C LEU A 4 -29.94 0.20 -10.74
N GLN A 5 -29.62 0.94 -9.70
CA GLN A 5 -28.25 0.98 -9.13
C GLN A 5 -27.86 -0.36 -8.52
N ASP A 6 -28.80 -1.06 -7.88
CA ASP A 6 -28.55 -2.37 -7.27
C ASP A 6 -28.34 -3.47 -8.34
N ARG A 7 -29.04 -3.38 -9.49
CA ARG A 7 -28.82 -4.30 -10.63
C ARG A 7 -27.49 -4.06 -11.33
N GLN A 8 -27.02 -2.82 -11.43
CA GLN A 8 -25.72 -2.50 -12.02
C GLN A 8 -24.57 -2.92 -11.08
N ALA A 9 -24.70 -2.74 -9.78
CA ALA A 9 -23.74 -3.24 -8.79
C ALA A 9 -23.64 -4.78 -8.82
N LYS A 10 -24.78 -5.49 -8.90
CA LYS A 10 -24.82 -6.96 -9.06
C LYS A 10 -24.22 -7.43 -10.38
N ALA A 11 -24.40 -6.67 -11.48
CA ALA A 11 -23.80 -6.95 -12.77
C ALA A 11 -22.27 -6.68 -12.77
N ALA A 12 -21.82 -5.65 -12.08
CA ALA A 12 -20.39 -5.34 -11.90
C ALA A 12 -19.69 -6.44 -11.08
N VAL A 13 -20.32 -6.92 -10.00
CA VAL A 13 -19.81 -8.05 -9.20
C VAL A 13 -19.69 -9.33 -10.05
N ARG A 14 -20.62 -9.58 -10.99
CA ARG A 14 -20.54 -10.72 -11.92
C ARG A 14 -19.43 -10.59 -12.98
N ARG A 15 -19.03 -9.36 -13.35
CA ARG A 15 -17.92 -9.12 -14.31
C ARG A 15 -16.53 -9.29 -13.70
N PHE A 16 -16.41 -9.17 -12.38
CA PHE A 16 -15.21 -9.58 -11.66
C PHE A 16 -15.24 -11.10 -11.39
N GLN A 17 -15.38 -11.89 -12.46
CA GLN A 17 -15.23 -13.34 -12.37
C GLN A 17 -13.89 -13.68 -11.74
N ALA A 18 -13.88 -14.75 -10.94
CA ALA A 18 -12.76 -15.23 -10.16
C ALA A 18 -11.45 -15.14 -10.94
N PRO A 19 -10.40 -14.51 -10.40
CA PRO A 19 -9.10 -14.45 -11.04
C PRO A 19 -8.65 -15.88 -11.34
N VAL A 20 -7.98 -16.07 -12.48
CA VAL A 20 -7.27 -17.31 -12.78
C VAL A 20 -6.16 -17.42 -11.74
N VAL A 21 -6.42 -18.19 -10.69
CA VAL A 21 -5.44 -18.54 -9.68
C VAL A 21 -4.40 -19.42 -10.36
N ASP A 22 -3.13 -19.15 -10.13
CA ASP A 22 -2.05 -20.01 -10.63
C ASP A 22 -2.27 -21.43 -10.06
N GLN A 23 -2.63 -22.37 -10.94
CA GLN A 23 -3.00 -23.74 -10.56
C GLN A 23 -1.93 -24.46 -9.75
N ARG A 24 -0.67 -24.01 -9.81
CA ARG A 24 0.43 -24.55 -9.00
C ARG A 24 0.20 -24.38 -7.50
N PHE A 25 -0.52 -23.32 -7.08
CA PHE A 25 -0.86 -23.10 -5.66
C PHE A 25 -2.07 -23.90 -5.20
N LEU A 26 -2.92 -24.39 -6.11
CA LEU A 26 -4.07 -25.24 -5.77
C LEU A 26 -3.66 -26.70 -5.57
N ALA A 27 -2.61 -27.16 -6.28
CA ALA A 27 -2.14 -28.54 -6.19
C ALA A 27 -1.30 -28.81 -4.93
N GLU A 28 -0.66 -27.79 -4.35
CA GLU A 28 0.13 -27.93 -3.13
C GLU A 28 -0.71 -27.97 -1.85
N ASP A 29 -1.93 -27.35 -1.86
CA ASP A 29 -2.83 -27.35 -0.69
C ASP A 29 -3.54 -28.71 -0.47
N GLU A 30 -3.68 -29.56 -1.49
CA GLU A 30 -4.31 -30.89 -1.34
C GLU A 30 -3.40 -31.91 -0.62
N ASN A 31 -2.09 -31.65 -0.54
CA ASN A 31 -1.10 -32.51 0.13
C ASN A 31 -0.49 -31.89 1.39
N ALA A 32 -0.86 -30.67 1.76
CA ALA A 32 -0.43 -30.08 3.02
C ALA A 32 -1.15 -30.78 4.17
N LEU A 33 -0.39 -31.57 4.96
CA LEU A 33 -0.86 -32.06 6.24
C LEU A 33 -1.47 -30.90 7.02
N PRO A 34 -2.66 -31.07 7.64
CA PRO A 34 -3.27 -30.00 8.42
C PRO A 34 -2.36 -29.64 9.57
N GLY A 35 -1.64 -28.56 9.46
CA GLY A 35 -1.02 -27.91 10.60
C GLY A 35 -2.13 -27.54 11.60
N PRO A 36 -1.86 -27.46 12.90
CA PRO A 36 -2.88 -27.34 13.91
C PRO A 36 -3.81 -26.15 13.61
N ALA A 37 -5.08 -26.42 13.47
CA ALA A 37 -6.16 -25.48 13.11
C ALA A 37 -6.28 -24.26 14.08
N CYS A 38 -5.51 -24.25 15.15
CA CYS A 38 -5.51 -23.23 16.20
C CYS A 38 -4.86 -21.89 15.76
N SER A 39 -3.99 -21.85 14.73
CA SER A 39 -3.22 -20.64 14.40
C SER A 39 -3.91 -19.70 13.38
N VAL A 40 -4.74 -20.23 12.51
CA VAL A 40 -5.41 -19.42 11.45
C VAL A 40 -6.56 -18.61 12.05
N GLN A 41 -7.31 -19.21 12.96
CA GLN A 41 -8.45 -18.57 13.63
C GLN A 41 -8.03 -17.40 14.54
N SER A 42 -6.89 -17.50 15.23
CA SER A 42 -6.43 -16.44 16.14
C SER A 42 -5.95 -15.17 15.40
N ALA A 43 -5.28 -15.30 14.27
CA ALA A 43 -4.81 -14.13 13.49
C ALA A 43 -5.97 -13.39 12.83
N LEU A 44 -6.99 -14.09 12.33
CA LEU A 44 -8.20 -13.50 11.76
C LEU A 44 -9.09 -12.86 12.83
N LEU A 45 -9.25 -13.49 14.00
CA LEU A 45 -10.03 -12.93 15.11
C LEU A 45 -9.48 -11.60 15.61
N ASN A 46 -8.17 -11.41 15.59
CA ASN A 46 -7.55 -10.11 15.92
C ASN A 46 -7.81 -9.02 14.89
N LEU A 47 -8.20 -9.38 13.65
CA LEU A 47 -8.50 -8.42 12.58
C LEU A 47 -9.97 -8.01 12.56
N VAL A 48 -10.90 -8.83 13.07
CA VAL A 48 -12.36 -8.57 13.00
C VAL A 48 -12.72 -7.17 13.50
N ASN A 49 -12.19 -6.80 14.66
CA ASN A 49 -12.46 -5.49 15.29
C ASN A 49 -11.88 -4.30 14.50
N LEU A 50 -11.00 -4.54 13.54
CA LEU A 50 -10.39 -3.51 12.70
C LEU A 50 -11.12 -3.34 11.37
N LEU A 51 -11.87 -4.36 10.95
CA LEU A 51 -12.51 -4.37 9.65
C LEU A 51 -13.87 -3.67 9.67
N ALA A 52 -14.23 -3.14 8.51
CA ALA A 52 -15.55 -2.58 8.21
C ALA A 52 -15.93 -2.94 6.79
N CYS A 53 -17.21 -3.06 6.51
CA CYS A 53 -17.71 -3.39 5.18
C CYS A 53 -17.26 -2.34 4.14
N PRO A 54 -16.57 -2.72 3.05
CA PRO A 54 -16.11 -1.76 2.04
C PRO A 54 -17.27 -1.15 1.22
N ARG A 55 -18.49 -1.69 1.36
CA ARG A 55 -19.70 -1.15 0.71
C ARG A 55 -20.39 -0.09 1.57
N CYS A 56 -20.62 -0.36 2.84
CA CYS A 56 -21.46 0.49 3.69
C CYS A 56 -20.80 0.95 5.01
N GLY A 57 -19.61 0.45 5.35
CA GLY A 57 -18.92 0.76 6.60
C GLY A 57 -19.43 -0.03 7.81
N GLY A 58 -20.43 -0.92 7.64
CA GLY A 58 -21.00 -1.72 8.72
C GLY A 58 -20.10 -2.85 9.21
N ASP A 59 -20.58 -3.56 10.23
CA ASP A 59 -19.85 -4.65 10.85
C ASP A 59 -19.78 -5.89 9.96
N LEU A 60 -18.70 -6.64 10.11
CA LEU A 60 -18.42 -7.86 9.36
C LEU A 60 -18.38 -9.06 10.29
N GLU A 61 -19.10 -10.12 9.92
CA GLU A 61 -18.95 -11.46 10.48
C GLU A 61 -18.02 -12.27 9.60
N ILE A 62 -16.95 -12.80 10.20
CA ILE A 62 -15.90 -13.54 9.49
C ILE A 62 -16.06 -15.03 9.79
N SER A 63 -16.30 -15.80 8.73
CA SER A 63 -16.19 -17.26 8.75
C SER A 63 -15.02 -17.73 7.87
N PRO A 64 -14.63 -18.99 7.91
CA PRO A 64 -13.48 -19.48 7.14
C PRO A 64 -13.58 -19.23 5.64
N ASP A 65 -14.79 -19.35 5.06
CA ASP A 65 -15.01 -19.29 3.62
C ASP A 65 -15.66 -17.99 3.16
N VAL A 66 -16.40 -17.31 4.04
CA VAL A 66 -17.18 -16.12 3.71
C VAL A 66 -17.10 -15.08 4.82
N THR A 67 -16.99 -13.83 4.42
CA THR A 67 -17.14 -12.67 5.30
C THR A 67 -18.42 -11.94 4.91
N GLU A 68 -19.36 -11.76 5.82
CA GLU A 68 -20.66 -11.16 5.55
C GLU A 68 -20.85 -9.86 6.33
N CYS A 69 -21.48 -8.89 5.69
CA CYS A 69 -21.84 -7.63 6.35
C CYS A 69 -23.21 -7.77 7.02
N THR A 70 -23.25 -7.55 8.33
CA THR A 70 -24.49 -7.61 9.13
C THR A 70 -25.48 -6.50 8.80
N TRP A 71 -25.03 -5.39 8.18
CA TRP A 71 -25.88 -4.23 7.88
C TRP A 71 -26.46 -4.28 6.46
N CYS A 72 -25.65 -4.59 5.45
CA CYS A 72 -26.11 -4.54 4.05
C CYS A 72 -26.18 -5.90 3.36
N GLY A 73 -25.86 -6.99 4.05
CA GLY A 73 -25.92 -8.37 3.52
C GLY A 73 -24.91 -8.66 2.40
N SER A 74 -23.89 -7.82 2.21
CA SER A 74 -22.84 -8.09 1.22
C SER A 74 -21.93 -9.21 1.72
N GLY A 75 -21.81 -10.28 0.89
CA GLY A 75 -20.89 -11.39 1.14
C GLY A 75 -19.59 -11.26 0.35
N PHE A 76 -18.49 -11.61 0.99
CA PHE A 76 -17.13 -11.61 0.45
C PHE A 76 -16.49 -12.97 0.68
N LEU A 77 -15.95 -13.58 -0.38
CA LEU A 77 -15.32 -14.90 -0.27
C LEU A 77 -13.98 -14.79 0.47
N SER A 78 -13.67 -15.83 1.23
CA SER A 78 -12.31 -16.09 1.71
C SER A 78 -11.75 -17.31 1.00
N ARG A 79 -10.54 -17.21 0.45
CA ARG A 79 -9.88 -18.33 -0.22
C ARG A 79 -8.51 -18.53 0.38
N SER A 80 -8.18 -19.76 0.75
CA SER A 80 -6.89 -20.10 1.40
C SER A 80 -6.59 -19.18 2.59
N GLY A 81 -7.63 -18.80 3.36
CA GLY A 81 -7.50 -17.91 4.51
C GLY A 81 -7.18 -16.44 4.18
N ILE A 82 -7.43 -16.00 2.93
CA ILE A 82 -7.31 -14.59 2.50
C ILE A 82 -8.71 -14.04 2.24
N PRO A 83 -9.22 -13.11 3.09
CA PRO A 83 -10.49 -12.43 2.84
C PRO A 83 -10.40 -11.55 1.59
N GLN A 84 -11.33 -11.72 0.64
CA GLN A 84 -11.40 -10.95 -0.60
C GLN A 84 -12.34 -9.76 -0.44
N LEU A 85 -11.98 -8.80 0.40
CA LEU A 85 -12.78 -7.62 0.74
C LEU A 85 -12.70 -6.54 -0.34
N PHE A 86 -12.61 -6.95 -1.60
CA PHE A 86 -12.61 -6.04 -2.73
C PHE A 86 -14.05 -5.65 -3.08
N PHE A 87 -14.34 -4.34 -3.01
CA PHE A 87 -15.58 -3.77 -3.51
C PHE A 87 -15.26 -2.72 -4.60
N PRO A 88 -15.91 -2.77 -5.78
CA PRO A 88 -15.68 -1.79 -6.83
C PRO A 88 -16.02 -0.38 -6.36
N HIS A 89 -15.27 0.61 -6.83
CA HIS A 89 -15.57 2.04 -6.60
C HIS A 89 -16.30 2.71 -7.78
N ASP A 90 -16.64 2.01 -8.73
CA ASP A 90 -17.25 1.99 -10.04
C ASP A 90 -17.88 3.24 -10.62
N VAL A 91 -18.47 4.12 -9.84
CA VAL A 91 -19.35 5.16 -10.36
C VAL A 91 -18.63 6.47 -10.67
N LEU A 92 -17.55 6.77 -9.94
CA LEU A 92 -16.88 8.07 -10.03
C LEU A 92 -15.95 8.20 -11.23
N PHE A 93 -15.37 7.10 -11.70
CA PHE A 93 -14.33 7.14 -12.74
C PHE A 93 -14.78 6.63 -14.11
N GLY A 94 -15.88 5.89 -14.15
CA GLY A 94 -16.51 5.42 -15.39
C GLY A 94 -15.54 4.66 -16.33
N PRO A 95 -15.71 4.77 -17.66
CA PRO A 95 -14.92 4.00 -18.64
C PRO A 95 -13.43 4.38 -18.70
N ARG A 96 -13.00 5.41 -17.98
CA ARG A 96 -11.59 5.80 -17.91
C ARG A 96 -10.87 5.20 -16.69
N ASP A 97 -11.55 4.44 -15.84
CA ASP A 97 -10.91 3.78 -14.70
C ASP A 97 -9.90 2.74 -15.19
N VAL A 98 -8.71 2.80 -14.59
CA VAL A 98 -7.58 1.93 -14.93
C VAL A 98 -7.45 0.73 -13.98
N THR A 99 -8.25 0.69 -12.92
CA THR A 99 -8.16 -0.32 -11.84
C THR A 99 -8.21 -1.74 -12.38
N HIS A 100 -9.11 -2.01 -13.33
CA HIS A 100 -9.23 -3.34 -13.93
C HIS A 100 -7.95 -3.76 -14.68
N LYS A 101 -7.40 -2.88 -15.51
CA LYS A 101 -6.16 -3.14 -16.27
C LYS A 101 -4.95 -3.35 -15.34
N VAL A 102 -4.88 -2.56 -14.27
CA VAL A 102 -3.82 -2.67 -13.26
C VAL A 102 -3.98 -3.98 -12.50
N LYS A 103 -5.22 -4.36 -12.12
CA LYS A 103 -5.51 -5.64 -11.49
C LYS A 103 -5.07 -6.82 -12.35
N GLU A 104 -5.51 -6.88 -13.61
CA GLU A 104 -5.12 -7.95 -14.55
C GLU A 104 -3.60 -8.05 -14.71
N PHE A 105 -2.93 -6.90 -14.81
CA PHE A 105 -1.48 -6.87 -14.94
C PHE A 105 -0.77 -7.48 -13.73
N TYR A 106 -1.15 -7.12 -12.49
CA TYR A 106 -0.52 -7.64 -11.27
C TYR A 106 -0.96 -9.06 -10.92
N GLU A 107 -2.18 -9.48 -11.31
CA GLU A 107 -2.58 -10.89 -11.23
C GLU A 107 -1.68 -11.77 -12.11
N ALA A 108 -1.34 -11.30 -13.32
CA ALA A 108 -0.45 -12.04 -14.23
C ALA A 108 1.04 -11.92 -13.87
N ASN A 109 1.43 -10.88 -13.13
CA ASN A 109 2.83 -10.56 -12.85
C ASN A 109 3.04 -10.17 -11.38
N PRO A 110 2.86 -11.09 -10.42
CA PRO A 110 3.16 -10.83 -9.00
C PRO A 110 4.60 -10.33 -8.82
N PHE A 111 4.77 -9.25 -8.03
CA PHE A 111 6.07 -8.63 -7.83
C PHE A 111 6.18 -7.96 -6.44
N PRO A 112 7.39 -7.95 -5.83
CA PRO A 112 8.60 -8.70 -6.19
C PRO A 112 8.46 -10.20 -5.91
N LYS A 113 9.18 -11.06 -6.65
CA LYS A 113 9.13 -12.51 -6.40
C LYS A 113 9.98 -12.89 -5.18
N TYR A 114 9.51 -13.86 -4.41
CA TYR A 114 10.35 -14.62 -3.49
C TYR A 114 11.17 -15.63 -4.28
N LEU A 115 12.33 -15.98 -3.73
CA LEU A 115 13.12 -17.11 -4.18
C LEU A 115 12.75 -18.35 -3.35
N ASP A 116 12.98 -19.54 -3.89
CA ASP A 116 12.60 -20.79 -3.20
C ASP A 116 13.35 -20.98 -1.88
N ASP A 117 14.58 -20.47 -1.79
CA ASP A 117 15.48 -20.49 -0.63
C ASP A 117 15.32 -19.27 0.29
N ASP A 118 14.39 -18.36 0.00
CA ASP A 118 14.16 -17.19 0.85
C ASP A 118 13.75 -17.60 2.27
N SER A 119 14.41 -17.01 3.25
CA SER A 119 14.20 -17.17 4.69
C SER A 119 13.90 -15.82 5.35
N PRO A 120 13.50 -15.80 6.64
CA PRO A 120 13.42 -14.55 7.40
C PRO A 120 14.72 -13.74 7.40
N ASP A 121 15.87 -14.40 7.46
CA ASP A 121 17.17 -13.75 7.49
C ASP A 121 17.53 -13.15 6.14
N SER A 122 17.34 -13.88 5.03
CA SER A 122 17.57 -13.35 3.68
C SER A 122 16.61 -12.19 3.35
N LEU A 123 15.35 -12.28 3.80
CA LEU A 123 14.38 -11.20 3.68
C LEU A 123 14.83 -9.97 4.48
N ARG A 124 15.30 -10.16 5.71
CA ARG A 124 15.82 -9.09 6.57
C ARG A 124 17.04 -8.41 5.92
N GLU A 125 18.02 -9.17 5.49
CA GLU A 125 19.22 -8.64 4.84
C GLU A 125 18.87 -7.80 3.59
N ARG A 126 18.05 -8.35 2.70
CA ARG A 126 17.60 -7.67 1.49
C ARG A 126 16.79 -6.41 1.79
N SER A 127 15.94 -6.44 2.81
CA SER A 127 15.13 -5.28 3.19
C SER A 127 15.99 -4.18 3.84
N LEU A 128 16.94 -4.54 4.70
CA LEU A 128 17.85 -3.60 5.32
C LEU A 128 18.87 -2.97 4.33
N ALA A 129 19.05 -3.55 3.16
CA ALA A 129 19.79 -2.91 2.06
C ALA A 129 19.05 -1.66 1.51
N SER A 130 17.72 -1.56 1.69
CA SER A 130 16.93 -0.37 1.37
C SER A 130 17.01 0.65 2.52
N PRO A 131 17.52 1.88 2.28
CA PRO A 131 17.60 2.91 3.33
C PRO A 131 16.24 3.23 3.98
N SER A 132 15.18 3.30 3.18
CA SER A 132 13.83 3.59 3.67
C SER A 132 13.25 2.45 4.53
N ALA A 133 13.42 1.19 4.12
CA ALA A 133 12.96 0.05 4.92
C ALA A 133 13.72 -0.07 6.24
N ARG A 134 15.05 0.13 6.20
CA ARG A 134 15.90 0.18 7.40
C ARG A 134 15.46 1.28 8.35
N HIS A 135 15.22 2.49 7.83
CA HIS A 135 14.77 3.62 8.62
C HIS A 135 13.43 3.36 9.29
N LEU A 136 12.47 2.81 8.55
CA LEU A 136 11.18 2.39 9.12
C LEU A 136 11.36 1.35 10.21
N ASP A 137 12.15 0.30 9.98
CA ASP A 137 12.35 -0.76 10.97
C ASP A 137 12.93 -0.26 12.29
N THR A 138 13.89 0.69 12.22
CA THR A 138 14.55 1.26 13.40
C THR A 138 13.71 2.31 14.14
N GLN A 139 12.83 3.02 13.44
CA GLN A 139 12.11 4.18 14.01
C GLN A 139 10.67 3.84 14.43
N LEU A 140 10.07 2.80 13.87
CA LEU A 140 8.70 2.42 14.21
C LEU A 140 8.65 1.71 15.57
N SER A 141 7.60 2.02 16.34
CA SER A 141 7.34 1.34 17.60
C SER A 141 7.34 -0.18 17.44
N PRO A 142 7.91 -0.93 18.40
CA PRO A 142 7.84 -2.38 18.39
C PRO A 142 6.42 -2.93 18.57
N HIS A 143 5.44 -2.10 18.89
CA HIS A 143 4.02 -2.46 19.06
C HIS A 143 3.11 -1.76 18.05
N ALA A 144 3.68 -1.19 16.99
CA ALA A 144 2.91 -0.46 15.98
C ALA A 144 1.93 -1.38 15.24
N ARG A 145 0.73 -0.85 14.98
CA ARG A 145 -0.23 -1.43 14.03
C ARG A 145 0.00 -0.78 12.67
N ILE A 146 0.38 -1.57 11.69
CA ILE A 146 0.87 -1.12 10.38
C ILE A 146 -0.05 -1.66 9.28
N LEU A 147 -0.47 -0.80 8.36
CA LEU A 147 -1.08 -1.19 7.09
C LEU A 147 -0.07 -0.96 5.96
N ASP A 148 0.27 -2.01 5.23
CA ASP A 148 0.99 -1.94 3.96
C ASP A 148 -0.05 -2.04 2.82
N ALA A 149 -0.46 -0.89 2.31
CA ALA A 149 -1.51 -0.75 1.31
C ALA A 149 -0.93 -0.84 -0.10
N GLY A 150 -1.27 -1.90 -0.82
CA GLY A 150 -0.63 -2.32 -2.08
C GLY A 150 0.67 -3.07 -1.81
N CYS A 151 0.61 -4.03 -0.89
CA CYS A 151 1.79 -4.75 -0.41
C CYS A 151 2.44 -5.67 -1.46
N GLY A 152 1.80 -5.89 -2.61
CA GLY A 152 2.22 -6.87 -3.62
C GLY A 152 2.39 -8.25 -3.00
N THR A 153 3.53 -8.89 -3.20
CA THR A 153 3.85 -10.19 -2.60
C THR A 153 4.24 -10.11 -1.13
N GLY A 154 4.01 -8.97 -0.45
CA GLY A 154 4.14 -8.82 0.99
C GLY A 154 5.56 -8.81 1.54
N GLN A 155 6.59 -8.55 0.73
CA GLN A 155 7.97 -8.56 1.24
C GLN A 155 8.20 -7.52 2.35
N LEU A 156 7.69 -6.28 2.18
CA LEU A 156 7.82 -5.25 3.22
C LEU A 156 6.97 -5.58 4.45
N ALA A 157 5.72 -6.03 4.25
CA ALA A 157 4.83 -6.41 5.33
C ALA A 157 5.42 -7.56 6.17
N ASN A 158 5.89 -8.63 5.53
CA ASN A 158 6.53 -9.76 6.20
C ASN A 158 7.83 -9.33 6.92
N PHE A 159 8.65 -8.48 6.29
CA PHE A 159 9.85 -7.94 6.94
C PHE A 159 9.53 -7.15 8.21
N LEU A 160 8.56 -6.23 8.17
CA LEU A 160 8.17 -5.44 9.33
C LEU A 160 7.57 -6.30 10.43
N ALA A 161 6.93 -7.43 10.07
CA ALA A 161 6.37 -8.40 11.00
C ALA A 161 7.42 -9.33 11.63
N LEU A 162 8.68 -9.31 11.19
CA LEU A 162 9.77 -10.01 11.90
C LEU A 162 9.98 -9.43 13.32
N GLN A 163 9.58 -8.19 13.56
CA GLN A 163 9.42 -7.64 14.90
C GLN A 163 8.11 -8.14 15.52
N LYS A 164 8.18 -9.12 16.41
CA LYS A 164 7.05 -9.89 16.94
C LYS A 164 5.96 -9.05 17.64
N GLY A 165 6.29 -7.90 18.18
CA GLY A 165 5.32 -7.02 18.86
C GLY A 165 4.43 -6.22 17.89
N ARG A 166 4.82 -6.05 16.63
CA ARG A 166 4.05 -5.32 15.63
C ARG A 166 2.85 -6.13 15.15
N GLN A 167 1.78 -5.46 14.78
CA GLN A 167 0.65 -6.05 14.07
C GLN A 167 0.65 -5.50 12.64
N VAL A 168 0.96 -6.33 11.65
CA VAL A 168 1.11 -5.90 10.26
C VAL A 168 0.00 -6.46 9.39
N ILE A 169 -0.66 -5.59 8.63
CA ILE A 169 -1.68 -5.99 7.66
C ILE A 169 -1.17 -5.60 6.29
N GLY A 170 -0.98 -6.58 5.41
CA GLY A 170 -0.71 -6.37 3.99
C GLY A 170 -2.01 -6.46 3.21
N ALA A 171 -2.29 -5.46 2.39
CA ALA A 171 -3.49 -5.47 1.56
C ALA A 171 -3.14 -5.12 0.12
N ASP A 172 -3.68 -5.86 -0.84
CA ASP A 172 -3.40 -5.65 -2.26
C ASP A 172 -4.64 -5.88 -3.12
N LEU A 173 -4.57 -5.41 -4.34
CA LEU A 173 -5.59 -5.61 -5.38
C LEU A 173 -5.50 -7.02 -5.99
N SER A 174 -4.28 -7.58 -6.08
CA SER A 174 -3.96 -8.86 -6.70
C SER A 174 -4.02 -9.99 -5.68
N ILE A 175 -4.94 -10.94 -5.89
CA ILE A 175 -5.03 -12.12 -5.04
C ILE A 175 -3.81 -13.04 -5.22
N ASN A 176 -3.28 -13.15 -6.45
CA ASN A 176 -2.09 -13.95 -6.71
C ASN A 176 -0.86 -13.41 -5.96
N SER A 177 -0.71 -12.08 -5.89
CA SER A 177 0.35 -11.48 -5.06
C SER A 177 0.19 -11.83 -3.58
N LEU A 178 -1.04 -11.79 -3.07
CA LEU A 178 -1.34 -12.11 -1.67
C LEU A 178 -1.12 -13.59 -1.33
N TYR A 179 -1.30 -14.51 -2.27
CA TYR A 179 -0.92 -15.91 -2.08
C TYR A 179 0.57 -16.08 -1.83
N HIS A 180 1.42 -15.40 -2.59
CA HIS A 180 2.87 -15.39 -2.35
C HIS A 180 3.21 -14.80 -0.98
N ALA A 181 2.54 -13.70 -0.59
CA ALA A 181 2.74 -13.06 0.70
C ALA A 181 2.41 -14.00 1.87
N LYS A 182 1.24 -14.64 1.78
CA LYS A 182 0.76 -15.60 2.80
C LYS A 182 1.62 -16.86 2.83
N HIS A 183 1.96 -17.43 1.68
CA HIS A 183 2.80 -18.62 1.59
C HIS A 183 4.15 -18.41 2.29
N PHE A 184 4.83 -17.28 2.03
CA PHE A 184 6.08 -16.96 2.73
C PHE A 184 5.87 -16.82 4.24
N LYS A 185 4.83 -16.09 4.66
CA LYS A 185 4.42 -15.91 6.06
C LYS A 185 4.24 -17.25 6.77
N ASP A 186 3.46 -18.14 6.16
CA ASP A 186 3.11 -19.43 6.76
C ASP A 186 4.33 -20.36 6.84
N ARG A 187 5.12 -20.44 5.77
CA ARG A 187 6.39 -21.20 5.73
C ARG A 187 7.39 -20.73 6.79
N CYS A 188 7.44 -19.43 7.06
CA CYS A 188 8.37 -18.84 8.01
C CYS A 188 7.76 -18.62 9.41
N ALA A 189 6.55 -19.14 9.69
CA ALA A 189 5.85 -19.01 10.97
C ALA A 189 5.74 -17.56 11.48
N ILE A 190 5.43 -16.61 10.60
CA ILE A 190 5.22 -15.19 10.95
C ILE A 190 3.75 -15.02 11.35
N HIS A 191 3.46 -14.99 12.66
CA HIS A 191 2.08 -15.04 13.18
C HIS A 191 1.39 -13.67 13.32
N ASN A 192 2.13 -12.59 13.31
CA ASN A 192 1.67 -11.22 13.51
C ASN A 192 1.47 -10.42 12.21
N ALA A 193 1.53 -11.11 11.06
CA ALA A 193 1.12 -10.58 9.76
C ALA A 193 -0.22 -11.16 9.31
N GLY A 194 -1.07 -10.34 8.68
CA GLY A 194 -2.32 -10.75 8.03
C GLY A 194 -2.39 -10.20 6.61
N PHE A 195 -3.07 -10.90 5.71
CA PHE A 195 -3.22 -10.46 4.32
C PHE A 195 -4.68 -10.50 3.89
N LEU A 196 -5.11 -9.47 3.14
CA LEU A 196 -6.46 -9.40 2.58
C LEU A 196 -6.47 -8.66 1.23
N GLN A 197 -7.45 -9.00 0.38
CA GLN A 197 -7.66 -8.27 -0.87
C GLN A 197 -8.50 -7.03 -0.62
N MET A 198 -8.08 -5.87 -1.15
CA MET A 198 -8.83 -4.63 -1.03
C MET A 198 -8.73 -3.72 -2.24
N ASN A 199 -9.68 -2.80 -2.32
CA ASN A 199 -9.62 -1.63 -3.17
C ASN A 199 -9.16 -0.42 -2.34
N LEU A 200 -8.11 0.28 -2.76
CA LEU A 200 -7.56 1.45 -2.07
C LEU A 200 -8.57 2.60 -1.90
N PHE A 201 -9.55 2.68 -2.80
CA PHE A 201 -10.60 3.70 -2.77
C PHE A 201 -11.75 3.37 -1.82
N ARG A 202 -11.84 2.10 -1.39
CA ARG A 202 -12.83 1.57 -0.44
C ARG A 202 -12.17 0.61 0.53
N PRO A 203 -11.24 1.11 1.34
CA PRO A 203 -10.49 0.25 2.28
C PRO A 203 -11.46 -0.35 3.31
N PRO A 204 -11.40 -1.67 3.54
CA PRO A 204 -12.33 -2.38 4.42
C PRO A 204 -11.90 -2.27 5.89
N PHE A 205 -11.62 -1.07 6.36
CA PHE A 205 -11.13 -0.82 7.71
C PHE A 205 -11.93 0.29 8.40
N ARG A 206 -12.02 0.20 9.72
CA ARG A 206 -12.48 1.31 10.55
C ARG A 206 -11.49 2.46 10.47
N LYS A 207 -11.96 3.69 10.68
CA LYS A 207 -11.10 4.88 10.68
C LYS A 207 -10.27 4.97 11.95
N ALA A 208 -9.12 5.65 11.85
CA ALA A 208 -8.24 5.99 12.97
C ALA A 208 -7.78 4.77 13.81
N ILE A 209 -7.37 3.69 13.14
CA ILE A 209 -6.95 2.44 13.82
C ILE A 209 -5.47 2.11 13.64
N PHE A 210 -4.79 2.66 12.62
CA PHE A 210 -3.39 2.37 12.33
C PHE A 210 -2.46 3.44 12.91
N ASP A 211 -1.33 2.99 13.43
CA ASP A 211 -0.21 3.87 13.82
C ASP A 211 0.61 4.27 12.59
N VAL A 212 0.67 3.38 11.59
CA VAL A 212 1.40 3.60 10.34
C VAL A 212 0.59 3.08 9.16
N VAL A 213 0.51 3.89 8.10
CA VAL A 213 0.00 3.48 6.78
C VAL A 213 1.09 3.68 5.76
N ILE A 214 1.40 2.63 5.01
CA ILE A 214 2.42 2.62 3.97
C ILE A 214 1.72 2.47 2.61
N ALA A 215 2.03 3.35 1.67
CA ALA A 215 1.64 3.25 0.27
C ALA A 215 2.91 3.34 -0.59
N ASN A 216 3.64 2.22 -0.65
CA ASN A 216 4.94 2.15 -1.30
C ASN A 216 4.81 1.78 -2.76
N ARG A 217 5.01 2.75 -3.66
CA ARG A 217 4.92 2.58 -5.12
C ARG A 217 3.57 2.04 -5.61
N VAL A 218 2.47 2.56 -5.09
CA VAL A 218 1.12 2.07 -5.34
C VAL A 218 0.21 3.14 -5.93
N LEU A 219 0.07 4.29 -5.27
CA LEU A 219 -0.96 5.27 -5.62
C LEU A 219 -0.80 5.83 -7.04
N HIS A 220 0.41 5.91 -7.58
CA HIS A 220 0.66 6.35 -8.94
C HIS A 220 0.18 5.37 -10.03
N HIS A 221 -0.26 4.17 -9.65
CA HIS A 221 -0.94 3.22 -10.54
C HIS A 221 -2.44 3.37 -10.54
N THR A 222 -2.97 4.31 -9.79
CA THR A 222 -4.39 4.64 -9.73
C THR A 222 -4.70 5.89 -10.55
N ARG A 223 -5.96 6.02 -10.98
CA ARG A 223 -6.36 7.20 -11.74
C ARG A 223 -6.44 8.48 -10.90
N ASP A 224 -6.82 8.37 -9.65
CA ASP A 224 -6.86 9.48 -8.69
C ASP A 224 -6.03 9.14 -7.45
N PRO A 225 -4.70 9.29 -7.53
CA PRO A 225 -3.82 8.96 -6.43
C PRO A 225 -4.04 9.82 -5.19
N GLN A 226 -4.48 11.09 -5.36
CA GLN A 226 -4.79 11.96 -4.24
C GLN A 226 -6.04 11.52 -3.49
N HIS A 227 -7.07 11.03 -4.19
CA HIS A 227 -8.23 10.43 -3.53
C HIS A 227 -7.84 9.17 -2.76
N GLY A 228 -7.03 8.28 -3.37
CA GLY A 228 -6.48 7.11 -2.69
C GLY A 228 -5.70 7.48 -1.43
N PHE A 229 -4.87 8.52 -1.50
CA PHE A 229 -4.17 9.06 -0.33
C PHE A 229 -5.14 9.46 0.78
N ARG A 230 -6.20 10.25 0.48
CA ARG A 230 -7.18 10.68 1.47
C ARG A 230 -7.92 9.51 2.12
N GLN A 231 -8.30 8.48 1.34
CA GLN A 231 -8.94 7.28 1.88
C GLN A 231 -8.04 6.57 2.87
N LEU A 232 -6.79 6.34 2.52
CA LEU A 232 -5.80 5.69 3.38
C LEU A 232 -5.42 6.55 4.60
N ALA A 233 -5.29 7.87 4.42
CA ALA A 233 -5.02 8.83 5.51
C ALA A 233 -6.11 8.85 6.59
N SER A 234 -7.37 8.56 6.20
CA SER A 234 -8.49 8.46 7.15
C SER A 234 -8.35 7.29 8.13
N LEU A 235 -7.54 6.29 7.80
CA LEU A 235 -7.32 5.10 8.62
C LEU A 235 -6.28 5.33 9.73
N LEU A 236 -5.47 6.40 9.61
CA LEU A 236 -4.45 6.75 10.61
C LEU A 236 -5.06 7.33 11.87
N LYS A 237 -4.56 6.89 12.98
CA LYS A 237 -4.74 7.56 14.28
C LYS A 237 -4.20 9.00 14.23
N PRO A 238 -4.62 9.88 15.14
CA PRO A 238 -3.85 11.09 15.46
C PRO A 238 -2.39 10.71 15.75
N ASP A 239 -1.44 11.53 15.32
CA ASP A 239 0.02 11.30 15.38
C ASP A 239 0.53 10.10 14.59
N GLY A 240 -0.33 9.39 13.85
CA GLY A 240 0.05 8.29 12.97
C GLY A 240 0.88 8.75 11.77
N LEU A 241 1.74 7.86 11.26
CA LEU A 241 2.65 8.13 10.16
C LEU A 241 2.08 7.62 8.82
N PHE A 242 2.11 8.47 7.81
CA PHE A 242 1.86 8.07 6.41
C PHE A 242 3.20 8.00 5.67
N VAL A 243 3.54 6.81 5.17
CA VAL A 243 4.72 6.58 4.33
C VAL A 243 4.27 6.50 2.89
N LEU A 244 4.68 7.44 2.06
CA LEU A 244 4.29 7.57 0.66
C LEU A 244 5.51 7.47 -0.23
N SER A 245 5.49 6.55 -1.21
CA SER A 245 6.48 6.48 -2.28
C SER A 245 5.82 6.63 -3.64
N LEU A 246 6.35 7.55 -4.45
CA LEU A 246 5.87 7.87 -5.79
C LEU A 246 7.04 8.08 -6.75
N TYR A 247 6.72 8.30 -8.03
CA TYR A 247 7.70 8.67 -9.04
C TYR A 247 7.66 10.16 -9.39
N ASN A 248 8.85 10.75 -9.47
CA ASN A 248 9.03 12.13 -9.90
C ASN A 248 9.17 12.23 -11.43
N PRO A 249 8.55 13.23 -12.11
CA PRO A 249 8.64 13.40 -13.55
C PRO A 249 10.07 13.54 -14.07
N LEU A 250 10.89 14.35 -13.40
CA LEU A 250 12.28 14.60 -13.80
C LEU A 250 13.16 13.37 -13.55
N GLY A 251 13.03 12.75 -12.36
CA GLY A 251 13.75 11.53 -12.04
C GLY A 251 13.42 10.35 -12.97
N ARG A 252 12.19 10.33 -13.50
CA ARG A 252 11.71 9.28 -14.44
C ARG A 252 12.06 9.54 -15.90
N ALA A 253 12.59 10.72 -16.25
CA ALA A 253 12.82 11.14 -17.64
C ALA A 253 13.66 10.13 -18.45
N GLY A 254 14.76 9.62 -17.87
CA GLY A 254 15.61 8.60 -18.51
C GLY A 254 14.89 7.27 -18.75
N ASN A 255 14.06 6.83 -17.80
CA ASN A 255 13.25 5.62 -17.96
C ASN A 255 12.16 5.79 -19.01
N ASN A 256 11.54 6.96 -19.10
CA ASN A 256 10.55 7.28 -20.12
C ASN A 256 11.15 7.25 -21.52
N MET A 257 12.33 7.81 -21.69
CA MET A 257 13.06 7.76 -22.96
C MET A 257 13.37 6.31 -23.36
N ARG A 258 13.87 5.50 -22.44
CA ARG A 258 14.12 4.06 -22.68
C ARG A 258 12.83 3.30 -23.04
N ARG A 259 11.73 3.60 -22.33
CA ARG A 259 10.41 3.02 -22.62
C ARG A 259 9.93 3.36 -24.02
N LEU A 260 10.07 4.63 -24.42
CA LEU A 260 9.72 5.10 -25.76
C LEU A 260 10.57 4.40 -26.83
N LEU A 261 11.89 4.34 -26.65
CA LEU A 261 12.80 3.65 -27.56
C LEU A 261 12.47 2.15 -27.68
N TYR A 262 12.13 1.50 -26.55
CA TYR A 262 11.69 0.11 -26.55
C TYR A 262 10.40 -0.08 -27.35
N GLN A 263 9.40 0.77 -27.13
CA GLN A 263 8.12 0.73 -27.87
C GLN A 263 8.31 0.97 -29.37
N LEU A 264 9.15 1.93 -29.76
CA LEU A 264 9.46 2.23 -31.17
C LEU A 264 10.25 1.09 -31.86
N SER A 265 11.04 0.36 -31.10
CA SER A 265 11.85 -0.74 -31.63
C SER A 265 11.06 -2.00 -31.96
N LYS A 266 9.79 -2.09 -31.58
CA LYS A 266 8.95 -3.29 -31.73
C LYS A 266 9.67 -4.58 -31.33
N ASP A 267 10.26 -4.60 -30.12
CA ASP A 267 11.05 -5.73 -29.57
C ASP A 267 12.38 -6.05 -30.27
N ARG A 268 12.82 -5.24 -31.25
CA ARG A 268 14.11 -5.47 -31.93
C ARG A 268 15.34 -5.19 -31.05
N LEU A 269 15.16 -4.44 -29.94
CA LEU A 269 16.23 -4.20 -28.98
C LEU A 269 16.44 -5.43 -28.07
N ALA A 270 16.75 -6.57 -28.70
CA ALA A 270 16.93 -7.85 -27.99
C ALA A 270 18.08 -7.83 -26.95
N PHE A 271 18.99 -6.85 -27.03
CA PHE A 271 20.07 -6.69 -26.06
C PHE A 271 19.58 -6.18 -24.68
N LEU A 272 18.33 -5.68 -24.59
CA LEU A 272 17.67 -5.35 -23.33
C LEU A 272 17.03 -6.58 -22.65
N ARG A 273 17.20 -7.78 -23.20
CA ARG A 273 16.67 -9.01 -22.63
C ARG A 273 17.25 -9.29 -21.25
N TRP A 274 16.35 -9.73 -20.36
CA TRP A 274 16.71 -10.21 -19.03
C TRP A 274 17.54 -11.50 -19.08
N ARG A 275 18.44 -11.66 -18.11
CA ARG A 275 19.28 -12.86 -17.96
C ARG A 275 18.72 -13.84 -16.92
N ASN A 276 17.84 -13.37 -16.02
CA ASN A 276 17.20 -14.18 -14.99
C ASN A 276 15.78 -13.65 -14.66
N GLU A 277 15.02 -14.43 -13.89
CA GLU A 277 13.62 -14.10 -13.52
C GLU A 277 13.49 -12.78 -12.76
N THR A 278 14.43 -12.43 -11.90
CA THR A 278 14.44 -11.14 -11.19
C THR A 278 14.58 -9.98 -12.17
N GLN A 279 15.46 -10.08 -13.15
CA GLN A 279 15.61 -9.07 -14.20
C GLN A 279 14.37 -8.99 -15.10
N ARG A 280 13.76 -10.15 -15.40
CA ARG A 280 12.50 -10.22 -16.14
C ARG A 280 11.37 -9.48 -15.39
N GLY A 281 11.19 -9.73 -14.10
CA GLY A 281 10.22 -9.04 -13.29
C GLY A 281 10.42 -7.52 -13.29
N ARG A 282 11.65 -7.05 -13.07
CA ARG A 282 11.99 -5.61 -13.15
C ARG A 282 11.73 -5.01 -14.54
N PHE A 283 12.03 -5.77 -15.60
CA PHE A 283 11.77 -5.34 -16.98
C PHE A 283 10.27 -5.17 -17.23
N ILE A 284 9.45 -6.15 -16.85
CA ILE A 284 7.99 -6.10 -17.00
C ILE A 284 7.43 -4.89 -16.24
N GLN A 285 7.83 -4.68 -15.00
CA GLN A 285 7.41 -3.54 -14.17
C GLN A 285 7.84 -2.19 -14.77
N ARG A 286 9.01 -2.11 -15.38
CA ARG A 286 9.54 -0.86 -15.95
C ARG A 286 8.91 -0.50 -17.30
N TYR A 287 8.64 -1.47 -18.16
CA TYR A 287 8.28 -1.22 -19.56
C TYR A 287 6.87 -1.62 -19.96
N LYS A 288 6.24 -2.57 -19.28
CA LYS A 288 4.91 -3.11 -19.64
C LYS A 288 3.76 -2.67 -18.74
N GLN A 289 4.03 -1.84 -17.74
CA GLN A 289 3.02 -1.37 -16.82
C GLN A 289 1.92 -0.57 -17.53
N PRO A 290 0.62 -0.84 -17.24
CA PRO A 290 -0.49 -0.27 -18.03
C PRO A 290 -0.74 1.20 -17.74
N TYR A 291 -0.46 1.65 -16.50
CA TYR A 291 -0.69 3.03 -16.06
C TYR A 291 0.29 3.45 -14.98
N GLU A 292 0.79 4.67 -15.10
CA GLU A 292 1.69 5.30 -14.13
C GLU A 292 1.54 6.82 -14.20
N SER A 293 1.16 7.46 -13.09
CA SER A 293 1.23 8.91 -12.91
C SER A 293 2.55 9.31 -12.25
N ARG A 294 2.88 10.60 -12.34
CA ARG A 294 4.12 11.17 -11.78
C ARG A 294 3.81 12.47 -11.10
N HIS A 295 4.48 12.72 -9.97
CA HIS A 295 4.15 13.82 -9.10
C HIS A 295 5.38 14.60 -8.68
N PHE A 296 5.24 15.91 -8.60
CA PHE A 296 6.28 16.79 -8.08
C PHE A 296 6.27 16.82 -6.55
N LEU A 297 7.45 17.00 -5.95
CA LEU A 297 7.60 17.07 -4.49
C LEU A 297 6.76 18.20 -3.89
N ALA A 298 6.67 19.34 -4.59
CA ALA A 298 5.87 20.48 -4.16
C ALA A 298 4.37 20.14 -4.11
N GLU A 299 3.85 19.44 -5.12
CA GLU A 299 2.46 18.99 -5.16
C GLU A 299 2.13 18.11 -3.95
N ILE A 300 2.99 17.13 -3.67
CA ILE A 300 2.76 16.19 -2.56
C ILE A 300 2.85 16.91 -1.22
N ALA A 301 3.87 17.74 -1.02
CA ALA A 301 4.05 18.46 0.23
C ALA A 301 2.90 19.42 0.53
N GLU A 302 2.45 20.19 -0.47
CA GLU A 302 1.45 21.24 -0.30
C GLU A 302 0.02 20.68 -0.39
N ASN A 303 -0.32 19.96 -1.48
CA ASN A 303 -1.70 19.58 -1.78
C ASN A 303 -2.12 18.24 -1.13
N TRP A 304 -1.16 17.38 -0.78
CA TRP A 304 -1.49 16.10 -0.16
C TRP A 304 -1.23 16.14 1.34
N PHE A 305 -0.01 16.46 1.78
CA PHE A 305 0.28 16.45 3.21
C PHE A 305 -0.28 17.69 3.93
N THR A 306 0.15 18.88 3.55
CA THR A 306 -0.29 20.10 4.26
C THR A 306 -1.79 20.31 4.21
N ALA A 307 -2.41 20.11 3.05
CA ALA A 307 -3.86 20.27 2.85
C ALA A 307 -4.71 19.20 3.57
N ASN A 308 -4.14 18.13 4.10
CA ASN A 308 -4.81 17.09 4.86
C ASN A 308 -4.28 16.97 6.29
N ASP A 309 -3.78 18.07 6.87
CA ASP A 309 -3.33 18.18 8.25
C ASP A 309 -2.15 17.26 8.61
N PHE A 310 -1.25 17.02 7.67
CA PHE A 310 -0.01 16.33 7.95
C PHE A 310 1.13 17.31 8.21
N GLU A 311 1.95 17.00 9.21
CA GLU A 311 3.26 17.55 9.42
C GLU A 311 4.28 16.75 8.62
N PHE A 312 5.19 17.44 7.93
CA PHE A 312 6.27 16.80 7.20
C PHE A 312 7.32 16.26 8.19
N VAL A 313 7.80 15.02 7.97
CA VAL A 313 8.75 14.35 8.86
C VAL A 313 10.03 13.94 8.13
N TYR A 314 9.90 13.40 6.90
CA TYR A 314 11.03 12.81 6.19
C TYR A 314 10.84 12.85 4.67
N CYS A 315 11.95 12.97 3.94
CA CYS A 315 11.99 12.78 2.48
C CYS A 315 13.29 12.12 2.03
N SER A 316 13.22 11.20 1.09
CA SER A 316 14.37 10.63 0.39
C SER A 316 14.10 10.65 -1.12
N PRO A 317 14.94 11.27 -1.97
CA PRO A 317 16.15 12.03 -1.57
C PRO A 317 15.84 13.27 -0.74
N THR A 318 16.82 13.69 0.06
CA THR A 318 16.68 14.82 0.99
C THR A 318 16.42 16.12 0.26
N ILE A 319 15.53 16.94 0.81
CA ILE A 319 15.28 18.30 0.31
C ILE A 319 16.28 19.25 0.98
N GLY A 320 17.08 19.94 0.15
CA GLY A 320 18.11 20.88 0.60
C GLY A 320 19.47 20.26 0.87
N SER A 321 20.40 21.07 1.37
CA SER A 321 21.83 20.72 1.54
C SER A 321 22.13 19.90 2.79
N GLN A 322 21.20 19.74 3.70
CA GLN A 322 21.39 18.92 4.90
C GLN A 322 21.18 17.45 4.52
N GLY A 323 22.27 16.79 4.17
CA GLY A 323 22.29 15.37 3.88
C GLY A 323 21.68 14.56 5.03
N LEU A 324 20.89 13.55 4.69
CA LEU A 324 20.43 12.54 5.64
C LEU A 324 21.64 11.79 6.20
N SER A 325 22.11 12.18 7.35
CA SER A 325 22.84 11.25 8.23
C SER A 325 21.78 10.27 8.77
N GLY A 326 21.94 8.96 8.59
CA GLY A 326 20.94 7.92 8.86
C GLY A 326 20.47 7.75 10.31
N GLY A 327 20.21 8.85 11.01
CA GLY A 327 19.74 8.92 12.39
C GLY A 327 18.55 9.85 12.59
N GLU A 328 17.78 10.13 11.56
CA GLU A 328 16.64 11.06 11.68
C GLU A 328 15.47 10.44 12.42
N ASP A 329 15.10 11.11 13.51
CA ASP A 329 14.00 10.70 14.37
C ASP A 329 12.64 11.07 13.74
N LEU A 330 11.81 10.08 13.46
CA LEU A 330 10.46 10.28 12.93
C LEU A 330 9.50 10.91 13.95
N ARG A 331 9.92 11.13 15.19
CA ARG A 331 9.11 11.79 16.24
C ARG A 331 9.00 13.29 16.05
N TYR A 332 9.86 13.90 15.26
CA TYR A 332 9.88 15.37 15.12
C TYR A 332 9.49 15.79 13.71
N GLY A 333 8.62 16.80 13.65
CA GLY A 333 8.29 17.48 12.42
C GLY A 333 9.48 18.26 11.86
N ARG A 334 9.53 18.37 10.55
CA ARG A 334 10.60 19.06 9.82
C ARG A 334 10.03 20.08 8.87
N TRP A 335 10.86 21.03 8.53
CA TRP A 335 10.54 21.95 7.47
C TRP A 335 10.65 21.26 6.09
N PRO A 336 9.58 21.31 5.27
CA PRO A 336 9.53 20.61 3.97
C PRO A 336 10.37 21.30 2.89
N GLY A 337 11.21 22.29 3.23
CA GLY A 337 11.90 23.14 2.29
C GLY A 337 10.98 24.13 1.59
N ASP A 338 11.54 25.12 0.91
CA ASP A 338 10.80 25.97 0.00
C ASP A 338 10.68 25.34 -1.40
N ARG A 339 9.96 26.00 -2.31
CA ARG A 339 9.79 25.53 -3.70
C ARG A 339 11.09 25.40 -4.46
N SER A 340 12.05 26.32 -4.22
CA SER A 340 13.35 26.29 -4.89
C SER A 340 14.18 25.08 -4.45
N MET A 341 14.21 24.80 -3.17
CA MET A 341 14.92 23.63 -2.63
C MET A 341 14.33 22.31 -3.15
N ARG A 342 12.99 22.21 -3.16
CA ARG A 342 12.30 21.04 -3.73
C ARG A 342 12.63 20.86 -5.21
N PHE A 343 12.58 21.94 -5.99
CA PHE A 343 12.95 21.91 -7.41
C PHE A 343 14.42 21.54 -7.64
N GLN A 344 15.36 22.06 -6.83
CA GLN A 344 16.77 21.66 -6.89
C GLN A 344 16.94 20.16 -6.61
N THR A 345 16.22 19.62 -5.64
CA THR A 345 16.21 18.19 -5.33
C THR A 345 15.72 17.39 -6.54
N GLU A 346 14.62 17.83 -7.17
CA GLU A 346 14.06 17.21 -8.37
C GLU A 346 15.01 17.26 -9.58
N LEU A 347 15.70 18.38 -9.77
CA LEU A 347 16.74 18.50 -10.78
C LEU A 347 17.91 17.53 -10.50
N GLY A 348 18.29 17.38 -9.23
CA GLY A 348 19.24 16.35 -8.81
C GLY A 348 18.75 14.93 -9.10
N MET A 349 17.45 14.66 -9.01
CA MET A 349 16.86 13.39 -9.40
C MET A 349 16.95 13.14 -10.91
N LEU A 350 16.85 14.17 -11.76
CA LEU A 350 17.06 14.04 -13.19
C LEU A 350 18.46 13.50 -13.50
N LEU A 351 19.48 14.05 -12.82
CA LEU A 351 20.88 13.61 -13.00
C LEU A 351 21.14 12.21 -12.47
N ARG A 352 20.42 11.80 -11.42
CA ARG A 352 20.53 10.49 -10.76
C ARG A 352 19.46 9.48 -11.22
N GLY A 353 18.49 9.90 -11.99
CA GLY A 353 17.30 9.10 -12.37
C GLY A 353 17.62 7.80 -13.11
N LEU A 354 18.80 7.72 -13.74
CA LEU A 354 19.30 6.47 -14.34
C LEU A 354 19.66 5.41 -13.29
N VAL A 355 19.90 5.83 -12.05
CA VAL A 355 20.34 4.95 -10.94
C VAL A 355 19.15 4.53 -10.08
N ASN A 356 18.27 5.46 -9.71
CA ASN A 356 17.21 5.26 -8.70
C ASN A 356 15.78 5.20 -9.28
N ASP A 357 15.60 5.04 -10.56
CA ASP A 357 14.29 5.00 -11.24
C ASP A 357 13.38 6.23 -11.01
N GLY A 358 13.90 7.30 -10.41
CA GLY A 358 13.15 8.52 -10.10
C GLY A 358 12.14 8.39 -8.97
N GLU A 359 12.29 7.40 -8.11
CA GLU A 359 11.49 7.21 -6.91
C GLU A 359 11.86 8.23 -5.83
N PHE A 360 10.85 8.69 -5.10
CA PHE A 360 11.03 9.41 -3.84
C PHE A 360 10.10 8.86 -2.77
N VAL A 361 10.53 8.97 -1.52
CA VAL A 361 9.75 8.59 -0.34
C VAL A 361 9.53 9.83 0.52
N MET A 362 8.29 10.08 0.89
CA MET A 362 7.92 11.11 1.88
C MET A 362 7.20 10.47 3.05
N ILE A 363 7.49 10.94 4.26
CA ILE A 363 6.76 10.56 5.47
C ILE A 363 6.16 11.82 6.08
N GLY A 364 4.85 11.77 6.33
CA GLY A 364 4.13 12.78 7.07
C GLY A 364 3.48 12.20 8.32
N ARG A 365 3.40 13.00 9.39
CA ARG A 365 2.66 12.70 10.60
C ARG A 365 1.32 13.41 10.56
N LYS A 366 0.25 12.68 10.81
CA LYS A 366 -1.09 13.24 10.93
C LYS A 366 -1.18 14.06 12.22
N LYS A 367 -1.48 15.36 12.10
CA LYS A 367 -1.61 16.22 13.28
C LYS A 367 -2.76 15.75 14.16
N ALA A 368 -2.55 15.75 15.46
CA ALA A 368 -3.64 15.58 16.40
C ALA A 368 -4.62 16.76 16.22
N GLN A 369 -5.88 16.47 15.98
CA GLN A 369 -6.90 17.52 16.07
C GLN A 369 -6.95 17.94 17.53
N LEU A 370 -6.52 19.17 17.83
CA LEU A 370 -6.81 19.77 19.11
C LEU A 370 -8.33 19.78 19.24
N LYS A 371 -8.89 18.94 20.13
CA LYS A 371 -10.26 19.17 20.59
C LYS A 371 -10.25 20.61 21.09
N GLN A 372 -11.04 21.50 20.45
CA GLN A 372 -11.44 22.73 21.12
C GLN A 372 -12.04 22.30 22.45
N LEU A 373 -11.27 22.46 23.51
CA LEU A 373 -11.81 22.49 24.84
C LEU A 373 -12.78 23.68 24.79
N ASP A 374 -14.07 23.38 24.82
CA ASP A 374 -15.08 24.42 25.04
C ASP A 374 -14.59 25.23 26.24
N ALA A 375 -14.27 26.50 26.00
CA ALA A 375 -13.83 27.39 27.05
C ALA A 375 -14.93 27.36 28.11
N PRO A 376 -14.62 27.11 29.40
CA PRO A 376 -15.66 27.19 30.42
C PRO A 376 -16.26 28.60 30.37
N ASP A 377 -17.58 28.69 30.21
CA ASP A 377 -18.34 29.92 30.34
C ASP A 377 -18.07 30.49 31.71
N PHE A 378 -17.08 31.36 31.83
CA PHE A 378 -16.94 32.22 32.99
C PHE A 378 -18.02 33.31 32.91
N ALA A 379 -19.23 32.95 33.33
CA ALA A 379 -20.26 33.94 33.65
C ALA A 379 -19.73 34.75 34.82
N TYR A 380 -19.23 35.95 34.56
CA TYR A 380 -19.02 36.95 35.58
C TYR A 380 -20.37 37.33 36.16
N ALA A 381 -20.69 36.81 37.35
CA ALA A 381 -21.78 37.33 38.16
C ALA A 381 -21.41 38.74 38.58
N THR A 382 -21.92 39.74 37.88
CA THR A 382 -21.96 41.15 38.37
C THR A 382 -23.02 41.23 39.44
N SER A 383 -22.59 41.14 40.69
CA SER A 383 -23.41 41.53 41.85
C SER A 383 -23.46 43.06 41.92
N ALA A 384 -24.68 43.58 41.79
CA ALA A 384 -25.02 44.94 42.16
C ALA A 384 -25.09 45.14 43.71
#